data_1a16faa5045ee7f44069822e1e967170
#
_entry.id   1a16faa5045ee7f44069822e1e967170
#
_cell.length_a   1.000
_cell.length_b   1.000
_cell.length_c   1.000
_cell.angle_alpha   90.00
_cell.angle_beta   90.00
_cell.angle_gamma   90.00
#
_symmetry.space_group_name_H-M   'P 1'
#
loop_
_entity.id
_entity.type
_entity.pdbx_description
1 polymer ?
#
loop_
_entity_poly.entity_id
_entity_poly.type
_entity_poly.pdbx_seq_one_letter_code
_entity_poly.pdbx_strand_id
1 'polypeptide(L)'
;MKQDEKTQMELEAAVFRRLLEHLRKRSDVQNIDMMNLAGFCRNCLSNWFEDAAKERGLEVAREEARTMVYGMPQEEWKARFQKDAGEAQKAAFDKREQH
;
A
#
# COMPACT_ATOMS: atom_id res chain seq x y z
N MET A 1 -15.49 -22.70 5.12
CA MET A 1 -14.77 -23.10 6.35
C MET A 1 -15.07 -22.08 7.45
N LYS A 2 -15.35 -22.58 8.65
CA LYS A 2 -15.65 -21.70 9.78
C LYS A 2 -14.47 -21.67 10.73
N GLN A 3 -13.98 -20.49 11.04
CA GLN A 3 -13.03 -20.27 12.11
C GLN A 3 -13.61 -19.24 13.08
N ASP A 4 -13.05 -19.20 14.29
CA ASP A 4 -13.42 -18.15 15.22
C ASP A 4 -12.85 -16.80 14.74
N GLU A 5 -13.32 -15.72 15.33
CA GLU A 5 -12.95 -14.38 14.91
C GLU A 5 -11.45 -14.12 15.04
N LYS A 6 -10.84 -14.64 16.12
CA LYS A 6 -9.40 -14.48 16.32
C LYS A 6 -8.61 -15.15 15.20
N THR A 7 -8.96 -16.38 14.87
CA THR A 7 -8.29 -17.12 13.80
C THR A 7 -8.48 -16.41 12.46
N GLN A 8 -9.69 -15.92 12.20
CA GLN A 8 -9.98 -15.17 10.98
C GLN A 8 -9.08 -13.94 10.86
N MET A 9 -8.93 -13.19 11.94
CA MET A 9 -8.08 -12.01 11.96
C MET A 9 -6.61 -12.35 11.75
N GLU A 10 -6.15 -13.47 12.35
CA GLU A 10 -4.78 -13.91 12.16
C GLU A 10 -4.50 -14.30 10.71
N LEU A 11 -5.46 -14.95 10.06
CA LEU A 11 -5.32 -15.32 8.65
C LEU A 11 -5.31 -14.07 7.76
N GLU A 12 -6.16 -13.11 8.05
CA GLU A 12 -6.19 -11.84 7.33
C GLU A 12 -4.87 -11.09 7.48
N ALA A 13 -4.33 -11.06 8.70
CA ALA A 13 -3.04 -10.43 8.94
C ALA A 13 -1.92 -11.14 8.18
N ALA A 14 -1.95 -12.47 8.15
CA ALA A 14 -0.95 -13.25 7.41
C ALA A 14 -0.98 -12.93 5.92
N VAL A 15 -2.18 -12.82 5.35
CA VAL A 15 -2.34 -12.50 3.93
C VAL A 15 -1.85 -11.08 3.65
N PHE A 16 -2.17 -10.14 4.52
CA PHE A 16 -1.70 -8.76 4.35
C PHE A 16 -0.17 -8.68 4.39
N ARG A 17 0.45 -9.37 5.33
CA ARG A 17 1.91 -9.42 5.42
C ARG A 17 2.52 -10.02 4.15
N ARG A 18 1.90 -11.05 3.61
CA ARG A 18 2.35 -11.66 2.37
C ARG A 18 2.21 -10.70 1.19
N LEU A 19 1.14 -9.93 1.16
CA LEU A 19 0.96 -8.89 0.14
C LEU A 19 2.09 -7.86 0.21
N LEU A 20 2.45 -7.41 1.41
CA LEU A 20 3.55 -6.46 1.57
C LEU A 20 4.87 -7.04 1.08
N GLU A 21 5.17 -8.29 1.43
CA GLU A 21 6.38 -8.97 0.96
C GLU A 21 6.41 -9.03 -0.56
N HIS A 22 5.28 -9.35 -1.17
CA HIS A 22 5.15 -9.43 -2.62
C HIS A 22 5.41 -8.07 -3.26
N LEU A 23 4.80 -7.01 -2.74
CA LEU A 23 4.98 -5.66 -3.28
C LEU A 23 6.43 -5.19 -3.15
N ARG A 24 7.11 -5.57 -2.07
CA ARG A 24 8.53 -5.23 -1.88
C ARG A 24 9.41 -5.89 -2.94
N LYS A 25 9.04 -7.09 -3.38
CA LYS A 25 9.74 -7.79 -4.46
C LYS A 25 9.42 -7.20 -5.84
N ARG A 26 8.32 -6.49 -5.95
CA ARG A 26 7.87 -5.89 -7.20
C ARG A 26 8.04 -4.37 -7.19
N SER A 27 9.22 -3.92 -6.80
CA SER A 27 9.57 -2.50 -6.81
C SER A 27 9.60 -1.92 -8.22
N ASP A 28 9.59 -2.76 -9.24
CA ASP A 28 9.45 -2.35 -10.63
C ASP A 28 8.06 -1.78 -10.94
N VAL A 29 7.05 -2.16 -10.16
CA VAL A 29 5.68 -1.67 -10.37
C VAL A 29 5.53 -0.32 -9.68
N GLN A 30 5.23 0.70 -10.47
CA GLN A 30 5.07 2.06 -9.97
C GLN A 30 3.70 2.25 -9.32
N ASN A 31 3.64 3.16 -8.36
CA ASN A 31 2.36 3.46 -7.69
C ASN A 31 1.30 3.95 -8.68
N ILE A 32 1.69 4.73 -9.69
CA ILE A 32 0.74 5.19 -10.68
C ILE A 32 0.15 4.02 -11.48
N ASP A 33 0.94 2.98 -11.74
CA ASP A 33 0.44 1.78 -12.44
C ASP A 33 -0.58 1.04 -11.58
N MET A 34 -0.32 0.92 -10.29
CA MET A 34 -1.26 0.30 -9.36
C MET A 34 -2.57 1.08 -9.29
N MET A 35 -2.48 2.41 -9.20
CA MET A 35 -3.67 3.27 -9.17
C MET A 35 -4.49 3.12 -10.44
N ASN A 36 -3.82 3.11 -11.60
CA ASN A 36 -4.50 2.99 -12.87
C ASN A 36 -5.16 1.62 -13.06
N LEU A 37 -4.50 0.56 -12.61
CA LEU A 37 -4.99 -0.80 -12.80
C LEU A 37 -6.00 -1.23 -11.74
N ALA A 38 -5.74 -0.91 -10.48
CA ALA A 38 -6.50 -1.47 -9.37
C ALA A 38 -7.15 -0.42 -8.45
N GLY A 39 -6.87 0.86 -8.67
CA GLY A 39 -7.48 1.92 -7.88
C GLY A 39 -6.86 2.15 -6.51
N PHE A 40 -5.72 1.53 -6.23
CA PHE A 40 -4.99 1.78 -4.99
C PHE A 40 -3.49 1.64 -5.24
N CYS A 41 -2.70 2.12 -4.31
CA CYS A 41 -1.25 1.94 -4.38
C CYS A 41 -0.68 1.71 -2.98
N ARG A 42 0.65 1.65 -2.87
CA ARG A 42 1.32 1.42 -1.59
C ARG A 42 0.93 2.47 -0.54
N ASN A 43 0.78 3.72 -0.97
CA ASN A 43 0.40 4.80 -0.06
C ASN A 43 -1.02 4.61 0.48
N CYS A 44 -1.92 4.07 -0.32
CA CYS A 44 -3.28 3.78 0.14
C CYS A 44 -3.25 2.74 1.26
N LEU A 45 -2.43 1.70 1.11
CA LEU A 45 -2.29 0.68 2.15
C LEU A 45 -1.80 1.28 3.47
N SER A 46 -0.81 2.17 3.40
CA SER A 46 -0.31 2.82 4.61
C SER A 46 -1.34 3.76 5.23
N ASN A 47 -2.12 4.46 4.40
CA ASN A 47 -3.18 5.33 4.87
C ASN A 47 -4.28 4.53 5.58
N TRP A 48 -4.68 3.39 5.02
CA TRP A 48 -5.67 2.51 5.62
C TRP A 48 -5.17 1.95 6.94
N PHE A 49 -3.88 1.69 7.05
CA PHE A 49 -3.29 1.23 8.30
C PHE A 49 -3.37 2.33 9.38
N GLU A 50 -3.04 3.57 9.02
CA GLU A 50 -3.20 4.71 9.92
C GLU A 50 -4.66 4.88 10.37
N ASP A 51 -5.60 4.74 9.42
CA ASP A 51 -7.03 4.86 9.72
C ASP A 51 -7.48 3.78 10.70
N ALA A 52 -7.05 2.54 10.47
CA ALA A 52 -7.39 1.43 11.35
C ALA A 52 -6.85 1.63 12.76
N ALA A 53 -5.63 2.16 12.88
CA ALA A 53 -5.04 2.46 14.17
C ALA A 53 -5.84 3.55 14.88
N LYS A 54 -6.19 4.61 14.15
CA LYS A 54 -6.95 5.74 14.70
C LYS A 54 -8.32 5.30 15.23
N GLU A 55 -8.99 4.43 14.50
CA GLU A 55 -10.28 3.89 14.93
C GLU A 55 -10.20 3.13 16.26
N ARG A 56 -9.01 2.64 16.61
CA ARG A 56 -8.75 1.89 17.83
C ARG A 56 -8.06 2.73 18.90
N GLY A 57 -8.00 4.04 18.70
CA GLY A 57 -7.38 4.96 19.67
C GLY A 57 -5.87 4.85 19.72
N LEU A 58 -5.26 4.32 18.68
CA LEU A 58 -3.81 4.21 18.59
C LEU A 58 -3.26 5.28 17.66
N GLU A 59 -2.05 5.74 17.95
CA GLU A 59 -1.35 6.68 17.07
C GLU A 59 -0.22 5.98 16.36
N VAL A 60 -0.24 6.05 15.05
CA VAL A 60 0.84 5.55 14.20
C VAL A 60 1.26 6.71 13.31
N ALA A 61 2.54 7.08 13.38
CA ALA A 61 3.06 8.15 12.55
C ALA A 61 3.02 7.73 11.08
N ARG A 62 2.80 8.69 10.20
CA ARG A 62 2.75 8.44 8.75
C ARG A 62 4.02 7.76 8.26
N GLU A 63 5.17 8.26 8.71
CA GLU A 63 6.47 7.67 8.33
C GLU A 63 6.58 6.20 8.72
N GLU A 64 6.07 5.87 9.91
CA GLU A 64 6.08 4.50 10.41
C GLU A 64 5.21 3.58 9.54
N ALA A 65 4.00 4.03 9.21
CA ALA A 65 3.09 3.27 8.35
C ALA A 65 3.69 3.08 6.95
N ARG A 66 4.30 4.14 6.40
CA ARG A 66 4.96 4.07 5.08
C ARG A 66 6.12 3.10 5.09
N THR A 67 6.96 3.17 6.11
CA THR A 67 8.11 2.26 6.25
C THR A 67 7.66 0.80 6.34
N MET A 68 6.57 0.55 7.04
CA MET A 68 6.01 -0.80 7.14
C MET A 68 5.62 -1.34 5.76
N VAL A 69 4.94 -0.52 4.96
CA VAL A 69 4.49 -0.94 3.63
C VAL A 69 5.65 -1.10 2.65
N TYR A 70 6.53 -0.10 2.60
CA TYR A 70 7.63 -0.10 1.63
C TYR A 70 8.79 -1.01 2.00
N GLY A 71 8.93 -1.34 3.29
CA GLY A 71 10.09 -2.10 3.79
C GLY A 71 11.32 -1.23 3.96
N MET A 72 11.21 0.08 3.78
CA MET A 72 12.25 1.08 3.93
C MET A 72 11.59 2.45 4.00
N PRO A 73 12.29 3.51 4.43
CA PRO A 73 11.72 4.85 4.40
C PRO A 73 11.26 5.21 2.99
N GLN A 74 10.11 5.87 2.89
CA GLN A 74 9.52 6.21 1.59
C GLN A 74 10.47 7.02 0.71
N GLU A 75 11.21 7.95 1.30
CA GLU A 75 12.15 8.77 0.55
C GLU A 75 13.25 7.92 -0.11
N GLU A 76 13.71 6.88 0.60
CA GLU A 76 14.70 5.96 0.05
C GLU A 76 14.09 5.17 -1.12
N TRP A 77 12.85 4.70 -0.97
CA TRP A 77 12.16 3.96 -2.03
C TRP A 77 12.00 4.83 -3.28
N LYS A 78 11.60 6.09 -3.10
CA LYS A 78 11.45 7.04 -4.21
C LYS A 78 12.78 7.23 -4.94
N ALA A 79 13.85 7.42 -4.19
CA ALA A 79 15.16 7.64 -4.78
C ALA A 79 15.65 6.43 -5.57
N ARG A 80 15.32 5.21 -5.11
CA ARG A 80 15.82 3.98 -5.72
C ARG A 80 14.93 3.46 -6.85
N PHE A 81 13.62 3.62 -6.73
CA PHE A 81 12.69 2.89 -7.60
C PHE A 81 11.68 3.76 -8.32
N GLN A 82 11.30 4.92 -7.79
CA GLN A 82 10.29 5.74 -8.42
C GLN A 82 10.81 6.37 -9.71
N LYS A 83 10.02 6.26 -10.77
CA LYS A 83 10.34 6.83 -12.07
C LYS A 83 9.29 7.85 -12.46
N ASP A 84 9.66 8.80 -13.29
CA ASP A 84 8.71 9.76 -13.83
C ASP A 84 7.65 9.03 -14.66
N ALA A 85 6.39 9.43 -14.48
CA ALA A 85 5.29 8.84 -15.20
C ALA A 85 5.33 9.28 -16.66
N GLY A 86 5.10 8.32 -17.58
CA GLY A 86 4.95 8.63 -19.00
C GLY A 86 3.60 9.28 -19.26
N GLU A 87 3.44 9.83 -20.46
CA GLU A 87 2.19 10.51 -20.82
C GLU A 87 0.98 9.60 -20.81
N ALA A 88 1.13 8.35 -21.25
CA ALA A 88 0.04 7.39 -21.22
C ALA A 88 -0.38 7.08 -19.78
N GLN A 89 0.59 6.96 -18.86
CA GLN A 89 0.33 6.71 -17.46
C GLN A 89 -0.43 7.89 -16.82
N LYS A 90 0.00 9.11 -17.16
CA LYS A 90 -0.65 10.33 -16.64
C LYS A 90 -2.07 10.46 -17.18
N ALA A 91 -2.26 10.20 -18.46
CA ALA A 91 -3.58 10.27 -19.08
C ALA A 91 -4.54 9.27 -18.46
N ALA A 92 -4.09 8.03 -18.24
CA ALA A 92 -4.90 7.00 -17.60
C ALA A 92 -5.24 7.38 -16.16
N PHE A 93 -4.27 7.95 -15.45
CA PHE A 93 -4.48 8.41 -14.07
C PHE A 93 -5.54 9.51 -13.99
N ASP A 94 -5.48 10.47 -14.92
CA ASP A 94 -6.44 11.57 -14.95
C ASP A 94 -7.87 11.11 -15.27
N LYS A 95 -8.00 10.01 -16.00
CA LYS A 95 -9.31 9.47 -16.41
C LYS A 95 -9.89 8.45 -15.45
N ARG A 96 -9.09 7.97 -14.49
CA ARG A 96 -9.57 6.95 -13.55
C ARG A 96 -10.65 7.50 -12.64
N GLU A 97 -11.52 6.63 -12.16
CA GLU A 97 -12.53 7.02 -11.21
C GLU A 97 -11.93 7.25 -9.83
N GLN A 98 -12.45 8.24 -9.12
CA GLN A 98 -12.07 8.52 -7.75
C GLN A 98 -12.70 7.48 -6.81
N HIS A 99 -11.99 7.12 -5.76
CA HIS A 99 -12.51 6.17 -4.78
C HIS A 99 -12.09 6.53 -3.37
#